data_b024e15f28d8c1a1b47d33d535d6efec
#
_entry.id   b024e15f28d8c1a1b47d33d535d6efec
#
_cell.length_a   1.000
_cell.length_b   1.000
_cell.length_c   1.000
_cell.angle_alpha   90.00
_cell.angle_beta   90.00
_cell.angle_gamma   90.00
#
_symmetry.space_group_name_H-M   'P 1'
#
loop_
_entity.id
_entity.type
_entity.pdbx_description
1 polymer ?
#
loop_
_entity_poly.entity_id
_entity_poly.type
_entity_poly.pdbx_seq_one_letter_code
_entity_poly.pdbx_strand_id
1 'polypeptide(L)'
;MNDISLQKTSFSLAPQNIDQAIKFADMMSKSNIIPKEFIGNPGNILVAVQWGLELGLQPMQAMQNIAVINGRPSLWGDAVIGLVRSSPLCEYIIEEEIDGKAICRVKRRGEDEQIRIFTPDDAKKAGLTGKAGPWTQYPKRMMQMRARSWALRDVFPDVLRGMPIAEEVMDMEPRDITPSSRPVRQSATKIATATQAVESTPERDKMIADLELVVTDEGQEAYAAVFEKMTIEQRKLLGAEEHKRIWALGEPK
;
A
#
# COMPACT_ATOMS: atom_id res chain seq x y z
N MET A 1 39.98 7.98 37.33
CA MET A 1 38.74 8.82 37.31
C MET A 1 37.82 8.22 36.27
N ASN A 2 36.77 7.51 36.70
CA ASN A 2 35.82 6.90 35.78
C ASN A 2 34.81 7.98 35.37
N ASP A 3 34.84 8.38 34.13
CA ASP A 3 33.83 9.22 33.52
C ASP A 3 32.53 8.39 33.37
N ILE A 4 31.62 8.57 34.30
CA ILE A 4 30.26 8.06 34.17
C ILE A 4 29.52 9.01 33.21
N SER A 5 29.54 8.69 31.92
CA SER A 5 28.71 9.36 30.97
C SER A 5 27.25 9.01 31.29
N LEU A 6 26.55 9.93 31.93
CA LEU A 6 25.10 9.89 32.09
C LEU A 6 24.46 9.90 30.69
N GLN A 7 24.15 8.71 30.17
CA GLN A 7 23.24 8.60 29.03
C GLN A 7 21.91 9.23 29.44
N LYS A 8 21.65 10.43 28.96
CA LYS A 8 20.32 11.03 29.00
C LYS A 8 19.39 10.09 28.22
N THR A 9 18.70 9.21 28.90
CA THR A 9 17.58 8.48 28.33
C THR A 9 16.50 9.50 28.01
N SER A 10 16.52 10.03 26.80
CA SER A 10 15.41 10.86 26.32
C SER A 10 14.18 9.95 26.22
N PHE A 11 13.16 10.21 27.00
CA PHE A 11 11.88 9.54 26.86
C PHE A 11 11.35 9.77 25.45
N SER A 12 11.12 8.70 24.70
CA SER A 12 10.58 8.75 23.34
C SER A 12 9.38 7.82 23.25
N LEU A 13 8.29 8.33 22.70
CA LEU A 13 7.12 7.54 22.33
C LEU A 13 7.26 6.87 20.95
N ALA A 14 8.37 7.12 20.24
CA ALA A 14 8.62 6.49 18.95
C ALA A 14 8.84 4.98 19.13
N PRO A 15 8.18 4.13 18.32
CA PRO A 15 8.36 2.68 18.35
C PRO A 15 9.81 2.29 18.09
N GLN A 16 10.34 1.36 18.89
CA GLN A 16 11.71 0.86 18.75
C GLN A 16 11.79 -0.53 18.11
N ASN A 17 10.67 -1.21 17.96
CA ASN A 17 10.56 -2.52 17.34
C ASN A 17 9.18 -2.69 16.68
N ILE A 18 9.01 -3.78 15.94
CA ILE A 18 7.78 -4.03 15.18
C ILE A 18 6.55 -4.19 16.07
N ASP A 19 6.66 -4.80 17.24
CA ASP A 19 5.53 -5.00 18.15
C ASP A 19 5.05 -3.67 18.73
N GLN A 20 5.98 -2.78 19.06
CA GLN A 20 5.66 -1.42 19.48
C GLN A 20 5.07 -0.59 18.34
N ALA A 21 5.55 -0.77 17.11
CA ALA A 21 5.01 -0.09 15.94
C ALA A 21 3.56 -0.53 15.66
N ILE A 22 3.25 -1.83 15.78
CA ILE A 22 1.88 -2.34 15.63
C ILE A 22 0.96 -1.76 16.71
N LYS A 23 1.39 -1.77 17.97
CA LYS A 23 0.62 -1.18 19.09
C LYS A 23 0.42 0.32 18.92
N PHE A 24 1.46 1.03 18.48
CA PHE A 24 1.40 2.45 18.17
C PHE A 24 0.38 2.73 17.06
N ALA A 25 0.43 1.99 15.95
CA ALA A 25 -0.48 2.15 14.84
C ALA A 25 -1.93 1.85 15.22
N ASP A 26 -2.17 0.79 16.00
CA ASP A 26 -3.50 0.44 16.52
C ASP A 26 -4.05 1.54 17.44
N MET A 27 -3.23 2.08 18.35
CA MET A 27 -3.62 3.17 19.23
C MET A 27 -3.90 4.46 18.44
N MET A 28 -3.04 4.81 17.49
CA MET A 28 -3.22 6.02 16.68
C MET A 28 -4.45 5.92 15.77
N SER A 29 -4.74 4.76 15.21
CA SER A 29 -5.91 4.56 14.34
C SER A 29 -7.25 4.85 15.03
N LYS A 30 -7.28 4.81 16.34
CA LYS A 30 -8.46 5.12 17.19
C LYS A 30 -8.56 6.60 17.57
N SER A 31 -7.53 7.39 17.25
CA SER A 31 -7.49 8.82 17.52
C SER A 31 -8.27 9.60 16.47
N ASN A 32 -8.93 10.68 16.86
CA ASN A 32 -9.66 11.59 15.99
C ASN A 32 -8.86 12.82 15.57
N ILE A 33 -7.60 12.94 16.03
CA ILE A 33 -6.72 14.07 15.69
C ILE A 33 -5.68 13.72 14.60
N ILE A 34 -5.74 12.52 14.06
CA ILE A 34 -4.92 12.11 12.91
C ILE A 34 -5.66 12.36 11.58
N PRO A 35 -4.96 12.43 10.44
CA PRO A 35 -5.61 12.53 9.14
C PRO A 35 -6.63 11.41 8.91
N LYS A 36 -7.72 11.74 8.22
CA LYS A 36 -8.89 10.85 8.04
C LYS A 36 -8.53 9.50 7.40
N GLU A 37 -7.53 9.48 6.53
CA GLU A 37 -7.04 8.31 5.81
C GLU A 37 -6.47 7.23 6.75
N PHE A 38 -6.10 7.62 7.96
CA PHE A 38 -5.51 6.76 8.99
C PHE A 38 -6.51 6.30 10.04
N ILE A 39 -7.67 6.96 10.16
CA ILE A 39 -8.69 6.58 11.15
C ILE A 39 -9.22 5.17 10.83
N GLY A 40 -9.13 4.26 11.79
CA GLY A 40 -9.52 2.86 11.63
C GLY A 40 -8.58 2.01 10.76
N ASN A 41 -7.48 2.57 10.25
CA ASN A 41 -6.57 1.89 9.32
C ASN A 41 -5.14 1.79 9.88
N PRO A 42 -4.87 0.92 10.87
CA PRO A 42 -3.53 0.80 11.46
C PRO A 42 -2.46 0.38 10.45
N GLY A 43 -2.82 -0.40 9.43
CA GLY A 43 -1.91 -0.77 8.35
C GLY A 43 -1.40 0.42 7.55
N ASN A 44 -2.27 1.40 7.23
CA ASN A 44 -1.86 2.62 6.54
C ASN A 44 -0.91 3.46 7.40
N ILE A 45 -1.13 3.48 8.72
CA ILE A 45 -0.23 4.17 9.67
C ILE A 45 1.16 3.53 9.66
N LEU A 46 1.24 2.19 9.71
CA LEU A 46 2.53 1.49 9.65
C LEU A 46 3.28 1.81 8.36
N VAL A 47 2.60 1.78 7.22
CA VAL A 47 3.21 2.10 5.93
C VAL A 47 3.68 3.56 5.89
N ALA A 48 2.87 4.51 6.34
CA ALA A 48 3.25 5.91 6.37
C ALA A 48 4.44 6.18 7.32
N VAL A 49 4.43 5.55 8.50
CA VAL A 49 5.53 5.65 9.48
C VAL A 49 6.81 5.05 8.90
N GLN A 50 6.73 3.90 8.23
CA GLN A 50 7.89 3.27 7.60
C GLN A 50 8.49 4.18 6.52
N TRP A 51 7.69 4.69 5.59
CA TRP A 51 8.14 5.67 4.59
C TRP A 51 8.74 6.93 5.23
N GLY A 52 8.09 7.42 6.29
CA GLY A 52 8.60 8.57 7.03
C GLY A 52 9.98 8.32 7.64
N LEU A 53 10.18 7.17 8.26
CA LEU A 53 11.49 6.80 8.83
C LEU A 53 12.58 6.72 7.76
N GLU A 54 12.29 6.20 6.58
CA GLU A 54 13.22 6.17 5.45
C GLU A 54 13.59 7.57 4.93
N LEU A 55 12.70 8.55 5.12
CA LEU A 55 12.91 9.96 4.83
C LEU A 55 13.53 10.75 6.00
N GLY A 56 13.75 10.12 7.15
CA GLY A 56 14.24 10.77 8.36
C GLY A 56 13.17 11.52 9.17
N LEU A 57 11.89 11.28 8.89
CA LEU A 57 10.77 11.84 9.66
C LEU A 57 10.48 10.98 10.89
N GLN A 58 10.10 11.63 11.99
CA GLN A 58 9.59 10.91 13.15
C GLN A 58 8.15 10.39 12.89
N PRO A 59 7.66 9.38 13.61
CA PRO A 59 6.36 8.76 13.34
C PRO A 59 5.19 9.74 13.24
N MET A 60 5.11 10.71 14.15
CA MET A 60 4.06 11.73 14.10
C MET A 60 4.21 12.67 12.90
N GLN A 61 5.44 13.04 12.54
CA GLN A 61 5.72 13.83 11.35
C GLN A 61 5.36 13.06 10.08
N ALA A 62 5.62 11.77 10.04
CA ALA A 62 5.25 10.91 8.93
C ALA A 62 3.72 10.93 8.69
N MET A 63 2.91 10.74 9.72
CA MET A 63 1.46 10.78 9.61
C MET A 63 0.92 12.17 9.18
N GLN A 64 1.58 13.26 9.56
CA GLN A 64 1.18 14.62 9.18
C GLN A 64 1.60 14.98 7.75
N ASN A 65 2.73 14.46 7.28
CA ASN A 65 3.37 14.90 6.05
C ASN A 65 3.23 13.91 4.89
N ILE A 66 2.77 12.68 5.16
CA ILE A 66 2.50 11.67 4.13
C ILE A 66 1.00 11.51 3.97
N ALA A 67 0.49 11.85 2.79
CA ALA A 67 -0.87 11.59 2.38
C ALA A 67 -0.95 10.30 1.56
N VAL A 68 -2.06 9.58 1.64
CA VAL A 68 -2.35 8.45 0.74
C VAL A 68 -3.35 8.91 -0.31
N ILE A 69 -2.86 9.18 -1.51
CA ILE A 69 -3.67 9.71 -2.62
C ILE A 69 -3.67 8.68 -3.74
N ASN A 70 -4.86 8.26 -4.18
CA ASN A 70 -5.03 7.23 -5.20
C ASN A 70 -4.24 5.94 -4.87
N GLY A 71 -4.22 5.55 -3.56
CA GLY A 71 -3.49 4.39 -3.07
C GLY A 71 -1.96 4.51 -3.06
N ARG A 72 -1.42 5.72 -3.27
CA ARG A 72 0.01 5.98 -3.24
C ARG A 72 0.39 6.91 -2.09
N PRO A 73 1.36 6.53 -1.26
CA PRO A 73 1.98 7.46 -0.32
C PRO A 73 2.62 8.62 -1.08
N SER A 74 2.36 9.83 -0.64
CA SER A 74 2.81 11.07 -1.28
C SER A 74 3.18 12.10 -0.23
N LEU A 75 4.21 12.90 -0.47
CA LEU A 75 4.62 13.96 0.44
C LEU A 75 3.89 15.26 0.15
N TRP A 76 3.43 15.97 1.18
CA TRP A 76 2.97 17.34 1.03
C TRP A 76 4.13 18.27 0.65
N GLY A 77 3.86 19.26 -0.20
CA GLY A 77 4.88 20.15 -0.73
C GLY A 77 5.67 20.93 0.32
N ASP A 78 5.08 21.21 1.49
CA ASP A 78 5.78 21.84 2.60
C ASP A 78 6.74 20.88 3.32
N ALA A 79 6.41 19.58 3.38
CA ALA A 79 7.34 18.57 3.86
C ALA A 79 8.51 18.37 2.90
N VAL A 80 8.25 18.40 1.59
CA VAL A 80 9.27 18.29 0.55
C VAL A 80 10.34 19.37 0.71
N ILE A 81 9.93 20.65 0.79
CA ILE A 81 10.90 21.74 0.96
C ILE A 81 11.60 21.68 2.32
N GLY A 82 10.91 21.23 3.37
CA GLY A 82 11.50 21.03 4.69
C GLY A 82 12.61 19.97 4.68
N LEU A 83 12.36 18.82 4.07
CA LEU A 83 13.34 17.72 3.92
C LEU A 83 14.56 18.19 3.12
N VAL A 84 14.34 18.86 1.98
CA VAL A 84 15.45 19.31 1.14
C VAL A 84 16.27 20.38 1.86
N ARG A 85 15.64 21.36 2.53
CA ARG A 85 16.36 22.41 3.27
C ARG A 85 17.14 21.88 4.46
N SER A 86 16.69 20.79 5.09
CA SER A 86 17.42 20.14 6.18
C SER A 86 18.58 19.27 5.70
N SER A 87 18.61 18.96 4.40
CA SER A 87 19.70 18.17 3.82
C SER A 87 20.98 18.99 3.68
N PRO A 88 22.16 18.42 4.03
CA PRO A 88 23.45 19.07 3.81
C PRO A 88 23.76 19.30 2.34
N LEU A 89 23.04 18.67 1.43
CA LEU A 89 23.21 18.80 -0.01
C LEU A 89 22.56 20.08 -0.56
N CYS A 90 21.61 20.66 0.17
CA CYS A 90 20.96 21.89 -0.25
C CYS A 90 21.82 23.10 0.09
N GLU A 91 22.09 23.94 -0.90
CA GLU A 91 22.73 25.23 -0.69
C GLU A 91 21.69 26.32 -0.47
N TYR A 92 20.70 26.44 -1.37
CA TYR A 92 19.53 27.27 -1.20
C TYR A 92 18.34 26.84 -2.06
N ILE A 93 17.16 27.32 -1.67
CA ILE A 93 15.90 27.26 -2.42
C ILE A 93 15.28 28.64 -2.33
N ILE A 94 15.03 29.25 -3.49
CA ILE A 94 14.39 30.56 -3.62
C ILE A 94 13.13 30.37 -4.47
N GLU A 95 12.01 30.86 -3.96
CA GLU A 95 10.73 30.83 -4.65
C GLU A 95 10.24 32.25 -4.87
N GLU A 96 9.90 32.58 -6.09
CA GLU A 96 9.51 33.92 -6.51
C GLU A 96 8.28 33.85 -7.44
N GLU A 97 7.51 34.93 -7.45
CA GLU A 97 6.48 35.16 -8.46
C GLU A 97 6.88 36.40 -9.27
N ILE A 98 7.12 36.24 -10.56
CA ILE A 98 7.49 37.33 -11.47
C ILE A 98 6.55 37.27 -12.68
N ASP A 99 5.88 38.36 -12.98
CA ASP A 99 4.94 38.48 -14.10
C ASP A 99 3.87 37.37 -14.13
N GLY A 100 3.38 36.99 -12.96
CA GLY A 100 2.36 35.96 -12.83
C GLY A 100 2.88 34.53 -13.07
N LYS A 101 4.19 34.32 -13.15
CA LYS A 101 4.84 33.03 -13.28
C LYS A 101 5.44 32.62 -11.94
N ALA A 102 5.29 31.37 -11.57
CA ALA A 102 5.96 30.82 -10.40
C ALA A 102 7.35 30.32 -10.79
N ILE A 103 8.36 30.76 -10.07
CA ILE A 103 9.77 30.43 -10.31
C ILE A 103 10.32 29.77 -9.05
N CYS A 104 10.97 28.64 -9.21
CA CYS A 104 11.72 27.98 -8.15
C CYS A 104 13.17 27.80 -8.60
N ARG A 105 14.07 28.46 -7.87
CA ARG A 105 15.51 28.37 -8.05
C ARG A 105 16.07 27.50 -6.96
N VAL A 106 16.83 26.50 -7.33
CA VAL A 106 17.43 25.58 -6.38
C VAL A 106 18.91 25.39 -6.71
N LYS A 107 19.70 25.29 -5.67
CA LYS A 107 21.11 24.96 -5.84
C LYS A 107 21.50 23.82 -4.92
N ARG A 108 21.99 22.76 -5.55
CA ARG A 108 22.63 21.66 -4.86
C ARG A 108 24.11 21.96 -4.68
N ARG A 109 24.64 21.64 -3.54
CA ARG A 109 26.05 21.88 -3.22
C ARG A 109 26.97 21.15 -4.20
N GLY A 110 27.86 21.90 -4.84
CA GLY A 110 28.78 21.36 -5.85
C GLY A 110 28.21 21.24 -7.26
N GLU A 111 26.97 21.68 -7.49
CA GLU A 111 26.33 21.72 -8.82
C GLU A 111 25.92 23.14 -9.20
N ASP A 112 25.59 23.35 -10.47
CA ASP A 112 25.06 24.62 -10.94
C ASP A 112 23.61 24.84 -10.49
N GLU A 113 23.21 26.12 -10.37
CA GLU A 113 21.83 26.49 -10.06
C GLU A 113 20.87 25.95 -11.13
N GLN A 114 19.77 25.36 -10.67
CA GLN A 114 18.68 24.90 -11.51
C GLN A 114 17.44 25.79 -11.29
N ILE A 115 16.77 26.16 -12.37
CA ILE A 115 15.57 27.01 -12.33
C ILE A 115 14.42 26.23 -12.97
N ARG A 116 13.27 26.20 -12.30
CA ARG A 116 12.02 25.70 -12.85
C ARG A 116 10.97 26.79 -12.79
N ILE A 117 10.25 26.94 -13.89
CA ILE A 117 9.22 27.97 -14.05
C ILE A 117 7.92 27.25 -14.38
N PHE A 118 6.86 27.62 -13.71
CA PHE A 118 5.52 27.17 -14.01
C PHE A 118 4.63 28.37 -14.32
N THR A 119 4.01 28.37 -15.48
CA THR A 119 3.25 29.51 -16.02
C THR A 119 1.75 29.22 -16.01
N PRO A 120 0.89 30.27 -16.11
CA PRO A 120 -0.55 30.09 -16.33
C PRO A 120 -0.87 29.29 -17.60
N ASP A 121 -0.05 29.40 -18.65
CA ASP A 121 -0.21 28.60 -19.86
C ASP A 121 0.08 27.12 -19.63
N ASP A 122 1.06 26.80 -18.78
CA ASP A 122 1.33 25.42 -18.40
C ASP A 122 0.16 24.84 -17.60
N ALA A 123 -0.42 25.61 -16.69
CA ALA A 123 -1.63 25.22 -15.95
C ALA A 123 -2.81 24.98 -16.89
N LYS A 124 -2.98 25.82 -17.91
CA LYS A 124 -4.04 25.67 -18.93
C LYS A 124 -3.82 24.41 -19.78
N LYS A 125 -2.60 24.21 -20.27
CA LYS A 125 -2.25 23.01 -21.07
C LYS A 125 -2.43 21.70 -20.27
N ALA A 126 -2.15 21.75 -18.97
CA ALA A 126 -2.34 20.62 -18.07
C ALA A 126 -3.80 20.41 -17.63
N GLY A 127 -4.77 21.24 -18.11
CA GLY A 127 -6.19 21.13 -17.73
C GLY A 127 -6.47 21.49 -16.28
N LEU A 128 -5.60 22.27 -15.64
CA LEU A 128 -5.71 22.63 -14.21
C LEU A 128 -6.51 23.92 -14.01
N THR A 129 -6.53 24.78 -15.02
CA THR A 129 -7.25 26.06 -14.98
C THR A 129 -8.76 25.80 -14.94
N GLY A 130 -9.45 26.40 -13.96
CA GLY A 130 -10.90 26.22 -13.80
C GLY A 130 -11.32 24.93 -13.09
N LYS A 131 -10.37 24.09 -12.72
CA LYS A 131 -10.64 22.91 -11.88
C LYS A 131 -11.12 23.36 -10.50
N ALA A 132 -12.27 22.85 -10.05
CA ALA A 132 -12.82 23.18 -8.74
C ALA A 132 -11.82 22.85 -7.61
N GLY A 133 -11.74 23.72 -6.61
CA GLY A 133 -10.85 23.56 -5.47
C GLY A 133 -9.65 24.50 -5.48
N PRO A 134 -8.46 24.05 -5.04
CA PRO A 134 -7.31 24.94 -4.81
C PRO A 134 -6.84 25.71 -6.05
N TRP A 135 -6.97 25.14 -7.25
CA TRP A 135 -6.60 25.82 -8.49
C TRP A 135 -7.47 27.02 -8.82
N THR A 136 -8.75 27.00 -8.39
CA THR A 136 -9.65 28.16 -8.54
C THR A 136 -9.50 29.15 -7.38
N GLN A 137 -9.27 28.64 -6.15
CA GLN A 137 -9.23 29.47 -4.95
C GLN A 137 -7.87 30.16 -4.74
N TYR A 138 -6.78 29.44 -5.01
CA TYR A 138 -5.39 29.86 -4.75
C TYR A 138 -4.45 29.53 -5.92
N PRO A 139 -4.73 30.01 -7.15
CA PRO A 139 -4.00 29.60 -8.35
C PRO A 139 -2.49 29.92 -8.25
N LYS A 140 -2.11 31.06 -7.67
CA LYS A 140 -0.70 31.42 -7.48
C LYS A 140 0.03 30.41 -6.58
N ARG A 141 -0.59 29.99 -5.48
CA ARG A 141 -0.02 29.00 -4.57
C ARG A 141 0.13 27.64 -5.26
N MET A 142 -0.85 27.22 -6.06
CA MET A 142 -0.79 25.98 -6.81
C MET A 142 0.33 26.00 -7.87
N MET A 143 0.50 27.12 -8.57
CA MET A 143 1.63 27.29 -9.50
C MET A 143 2.98 27.24 -8.78
N GLN A 144 3.09 27.87 -7.61
CA GLN A 144 4.29 27.80 -6.77
C GLN A 144 4.60 26.34 -6.37
N MET A 145 3.59 25.58 -5.93
CA MET A 145 3.75 24.17 -5.59
C MET A 145 4.25 23.34 -6.79
N ARG A 146 3.77 23.64 -8.01
CA ARG A 146 4.23 22.98 -9.23
C ARG A 146 5.68 23.31 -9.58
N ALA A 147 6.07 24.58 -9.54
CA ALA A 147 7.46 24.98 -9.80
C ALA A 147 8.42 24.35 -8.77
N ARG A 148 8.05 24.40 -7.48
CA ARG A 148 8.76 23.74 -6.37
C ARG A 148 8.93 22.25 -6.62
N SER A 149 7.83 21.59 -6.94
CA SER A 149 7.76 20.16 -7.16
C SER A 149 8.74 19.71 -8.24
N TRP A 150 8.73 20.36 -9.38
CA TRP A 150 9.65 20.06 -10.47
C TRP A 150 11.11 20.30 -10.07
N ALA A 151 11.39 21.48 -9.46
CA ALA A 151 12.75 21.83 -9.07
C ALA A 151 13.33 20.82 -8.05
N LEU A 152 12.57 20.49 -7.01
CA LEU A 152 13.09 19.67 -5.92
C LEU A 152 13.18 18.19 -6.30
N ARG A 153 12.25 17.67 -7.11
CA ARG A 153 12.33 16.30 -7.59
C ARG A 153 13.43 16.07 -8.61
N ASP A 154 13.71 17.05 -9.45
CA ASP A 154 14.77 16.94 -10.44
C ASP A 154 16.17 17.02 -9.80
N VAL A 155 16.34 17.87 -8.79
CA VAL A 155 17.66 18.17 -8.21
C VAL A 155 17.98 17.32 -6.97
N PHE A 156 16.95 16.91 -6.22
CA PHE A 156 17.11 16.16 -4.97
C PHE A 156 16.31 14.85 -4.92
N PRO A 157 16.36 14.02 -5.99
CA PRO A 157 15.62 12.76 -6.01
C PRO A 157 16.10 11.77 -4.93
N ASP A 158 17.38 11.82 -4.58
CA ASP A 158 18.01 11.03 -3.55
C ASP A 158 17.55 11.42 -2.13
N VAL A 159 17.36 12.72 -1.87
CA VAL A 159 16.81 13.20 -0.59
C VAL A 159 15.35 12.82 -0.44
N LEU A 160 14.58 12.92 -1.51
CA LEU A 160 13.15 12.64 -1.53
C LEU A 160 12.83 11.14 -1.75
N ARG A 161 13.84 10.29 -1.96
CA ARG A 161 13.67 8.84 -2.17
C ARG A 161 12.65 8.48 -3.25
N GLY A 162 12.48 9.35 -4.24
CA GLY A 162 11.51 9.14 -5.32
C GLY A 162 10.05 9.28 -4.90
N MET A 163 9.76 9.79 -3.71
CA MET A 163 8.38 10.00 -3.25
C MET A 163 7.66 11.02 -4.15
N PRO A 164 6.43 10.69 -4.60
CA PRO A 164 5.62 11.65 -5.33
C PRO A 164 5.14 12.78 -4.41
N ILE A 165 4.80 13.91 -5.01
CA ILE A 165 4.31 15.08 -4.28
C ILE A 165 2.78 15.09 -4.32
N ALA A 166 2.17 15.29 -3.15
CA ALA A 166 0.73 15.14 -2.95
C ALA A 166 -0.08 16.04 -3.88
N GLU A 167 0.32 17.30 -4.03
CA GLU A 167 -0.36 18.27 -4.90
C GLU A 167 -0.32 17.87 -6.39
N GLU A 168 0.72 17.14 -6.83
CA GLU A 168 0.76 16.61 -8.19
C GLU A 168 -0.16 15.40 -8.37
N VAL A 169 -0.15 14.50 -7.38
CA VAL A 169 -0.97 13.28 -7.43
C VAL A 169 -2.47 13.61 -7.33
N MET A 170 -2.84 14.64 -6.57
CA MET A 170 -4.22 15.14 -6.50
C MET A 170 -4.74 15.68 -7.84
N ASP A 171 -3.86 16.18 -8.68
CA ASP A 171 -4.22 16.70 -9.99
C ASP A 171 -4.38 15.60 -11.06
N MET A 172 -3.84 14.41 -10.80
CA MET A 172 -4.03 13.24 -11.67
C MET A 172 -5.47 12.73 -11.53
N GLU A 173 -5.99 12.16 -12.61
CA GLU A 173 -7.28 11.47 -12.53
C GLU A 173 -7.20 10.33 -11.51
N PRO A 174 -8.27 10.13 -10.71
CA PRO A 174 -8.34 9.01 -9.78
C PRO A 174 -8.10 7.71 -10.54
N ARG A 175 -7.02 7.02 -10.22
CA ARG A 175 -6.79 5.69 -10.77
C ARG A 175 -7.64 4.72 -9.97
N ASP A 176 -8.55 4.04 -10.62
CA ASP A 176 -9.25 2.92 -10.00
C ASP A 176 -8.23 1.83 -9.69
N ILE A 177 -7.83 1.77 -8.41
CA ILE A 177 -6.95 0.75 -7.85
C ILE A 177 -7.73 -0.42 -7.27
N THR A 178 -9.06 -0.41 -7.38
CA THR A 178 -9.85 -1.58 -7.04
C THR A 178 -9.28 -2.75 -7.83
N PRO A 179 -8.85 -3.84 -7.17
CA PRO A 179 -8.39 -5.00 -7.89
C PRO A 179 -9.48 -5.38 -8.87
N SER A 180 -9.25 -5.11 -10.14
CA SER A 180 -10.20 -5.53 -11.17
C SER A 180 -10.39 -7.02 -10.92
N SER A 181 -11.62 -7.45 -10.71
CA SER A 181 -12.01 -8.84 -10.71
C SER A 181 -11.87 -9.42 -12.13
N ARG A 182 -10.76 -9.11 -12.80
CA ARG A 182 -10.34 -9.88 -13.96
C ARG A 182 -10.21 -11.30 -13.46
N PRO A 183 -10.91 -12.26 -14.10
CA PRO A 183 -10.64 -13.64 -13.82
C PRO A 183 -9.13 -13.83 -14.03
N VAL A 184 -8.41 -14.04 -12.94
CA VAL A 184 -6.99 -14.37 -12.98
C VAL A 184 -6.92 -15.57 -13.91
N ARG A 185 -6.35 -15.36 -15.10
CA ARG A 185 -6.00 -16.46 -16.00
C ARG A 185 -5.11 -17.34 -15.15
N GLN A 186 -5.71 -18.44 -14.68
CA GLN A 186 -5.07 -19.38 -13.77
C GLN A 186 -3.88 -20.02 -14.48
N SER A 187 -2.73 -19.35 -14.41
CA SER A 187 -1.45 -20.00 -14.63
C SER A 187 -1.10 -20.72 -13.34
N ALA A 188 -1.32 -21.99 -13.37
CA ALA A 188 -0.74 -23.04 -12.54
C ALA A 188 0.05 -22.57 -11.30
N THR A 189 -0.62 -22.42 -10.18
CA THR A 189 -0.20 -22.91 -8.87
C THR A 189 -1.47 -23.03 -8.03
N LYS A 190 -2.27 -24.06 -8.29
CA LYS A 190 -3.31 -24.50 -7.37
C LYS A 190 -2.66 -25.35 -6.31
N ILE A 191 -2.33 -24.77 -5.19
CA ILE A 191 -2.34 -25.44 -3.89
C ILE A 191 -2.76 -24.37 -2.89
N ALA A 192 -4.06 -24.27 -2.64
CA ALA A 192 -4.68 -23.87 -1.37
C ALA A 192 -6.20 -23.95 -1.55
N THR A 193 -6.78 -25.08 -1.16
CA THR A 193 -8.00 -25.25 -0.39
C THR A 193 -9.10 -24.19 -0.59
N ALA A 194 -9.92 -24.36 -1.61
CA ALA A 194 -11.27 -23.84 -1.58
C ALA A 194 -12.17 -24.97 -1.02
N THR A 195 -12.38 -24.98 0.28
CA THR A 195 -13.48 -25.72 0.90
C THR A 195 -14.78 -25.04 0.49
N GLN A 196 -15.30 -25.36 -0.69
CA GLN A 196 -16.71 -25.16 -0.97
C GLN A 196 -17.43 -26.26 -0.23
N ALA A 197 -18.21 -25.89 0.78
CA ALA A 197 -19.21 -26.79 1.34
C ALA A 197 -20.14 -27.22 0.19
N VAL A 198 -19.99 -28.45 -0.27
CA VAL A 198 -20.87 -29.05 -1.26
C VAL A 198 -22.16 -29.35 -0.49
N GLU A 199 -23.26 -28.67 -0.86
CA GLU A 199 -24.57 -28.92 -0.26
C GLU A 199 -24.92 -30.41 -0.35
N SER A 200 -25.41 -30.98 0.77
CA SER A 200 -25.83 -32.39 0.80
C SER A 200 -27.11 -32.51 -0.06
N THR A 201 -27.04 -33.38 -1.03
CA THR A 201 -28.21 -33.77 -1.83
C THR A 201 -28.48 -35.26 -1.59
N PRO A 202 -29.74 -35.72 -1.65
CA PRO A 202 -30.07 -37.14 -1.43
C PRO A 202 -29.28 -38.07 -2.33
N GLU A 203 -28.96 -37.67 -3.55
CA GLU A 203 -28.13 -38.42 -4.49
C GLU A 203 -26.67 -38.52 -4.04
N ARG A 204 -26.12 -37.47 -3.51
CA ARG A 204 -24.77 -37.40 -2.96
C ARG A 204 -24.64 -38.29 -1.72
N ASP A 205 -25.57 -38.16 -0.79
CA ASP A 205 -25.54 -38.92 0.46
C ASP A 205 -25.67 -40.41 0.22
N LYS A 206 -26.50 -40.83 -0.74
CA LYS A 206 -26.59 -42.23 -1.17
C LYS A 206 -25.29 -42.75 -1.78
N MET A 207 -24.69 -41.94 -2.67
CA MET A 207 -23.41 -42.31 -3.30
C MET A 207 -22.29 -42.46 -2.28
N ILE A 208 -22.23 -41.60 -1.27
CA ILE A 208 -21.27 -41.67 -0.18
C ILE A 208 -21.47 -42.96 0.62
N ALA A 209 -22.72 -43.31 0.99
CA ALA A 209 -23.03 -44.52 1.72
C ALA A 209 -22.65 -45.80 0.94
N ASP A 210 -22.95 -45.83 -0.37
CA ASP A 210 -22.58 -46.95 -1.24
C ASP A 210 -21.04 -47.14 -1.32
N LEU A 211 -20.28 -46.02 -1.40
CA LEU A 211 -18.83 -46.08 -1.44
C LEU A 211 -18.18 -46.43 -0.10
N GLU A 212 -18.77 -46.02 1.03
CA GLU A 212 -18.34 -46.45 2.38
C GLU A 212 -18.50 -47.95 2.55
N LEU A 213 -19.60 -48.50 2.05
CA LEU A 213 -19.86 -49.96 2.11
C LEU A 213 -18.81 -50.74 1.30
N VAL A 214 -18.49 -50.30 0.10
CA VAL A 214 -17.46 -50.92 -0.74
C VAL A 214 -16.10 -50.93 -0.05
N VAL A 215 -15.70 -49.79 0.57
CA VAL A 215 -14.40 -49.72 1.24
C VAL A 215 -14.34 -50.57 2.50
N THR A 216 -15.44 -50.64 3.27
CA THR A 216 -15.45 -51.42 4.51
C THR A 216 -15.56 -52.92 4.28
N ASP A 217 -16.28 -53.38 3.26
CA ASP A 217 -16.51 -54.79 2.98
C ASP A 217 -15.46 -55.41 2.03
N GLU A 218 -15.01 -54.65 1.02
CA GLU A 218 -14.14 -55.12 -0.04
C GLU A 218 -12.73 -54.49 -0.04
N GLY A 219 -12.50 -53.46 0.76
CA GLY A 219 -11.20 -52.81 0.94
C GLY A 219 -10.88 -51.69 -0.07
N GLN A 220 -9.70 -51.10 0.10
CA GLN A 220 -9.26 -49.96 -0.69
C GLN A 220 -9.09 -50.25 -2.20
N GLU A 221 -8.69 -51.47 -2.58
CA GLU A 221 -8.50 -51.84 -3.98
C GLU A 221 -9.84 -51.83 -4.74
N ALA A 222 -10.89 -52.37 -4.12
CA ALA A 222 -12.24 -52.37 -4.69
C ALA A 222 -12.79 -50.93 -4.83
N TYR A 223 -12.58 -50.09 -3.81
CA TYR A 223 -12.93 -48.67 -3.88
C TYR A 223 -12.21 -47.96 -5.02
N ALA A 224 -10.89 -48.19 -5.20
CA ALA A 224 -10.12 -47.59 -6.27
C ALA A 224 -10.71 -47.96 -7.65
N ALA A 225 -11.07 -49.24 -7.85
CA ALA A 225 -11.65 -49.71 -9.10
C ALA A 225 -13.04 -49.05 -9.38
N VAL A 226 -13.85 -48.83 -8.34
CA VAL A 226 -15.13 -48.13 -8.47
C VAL A 226 -14.91 -46.64 -8.76
N PHE A 227 -13.98 -46.00 -8.07
CA PHE A 227 -13.67 -44.58 -8.25
C PHE A 227 -13.12 -44.29 -9.67
N GLU A 228 -12.33 -45.17 -10.24
CA GLU A 228 -11.82 -45.07 -11.62
C GLU A 228 -12.96 -45.08 -12.66
N LYS A 229 -14.00 -45.82 -12.43
CA LYS A 229 -15.18 -45.93 -13.32
C LYS A 229 -16.18 -44.79 -13.16
N MET A 230 -16.04 -43.95 -12.12
CA MET A 230 -16.93 -42.80 -11.89
C MET A 230 -16.76 -41.72 -12.95
N THR A 231 -17.87 -41.12 -13.36
CA THR A 231 -17.87 -39.96 -14.26
C THR A 231 -17.28 -38.72 -13.59
N ILE A 232 -16.86 -37.74 -14.40
CA ILE A 232 -16.32 -36.49 -13.90
C ILE A 232 -17.33 -35.74 -13.01
N GLU A 233 -18.62 -35.85 -13.32
CA GLU A 233 -19.71 -35.26 -12.53
C GLU A 233 -19.86 -35.94 -11.17
N GLN A 234 -19.83 -37.26 -11.12
CA GLN A 234 -19.88 -38.01 -9.88
C GLN A 234 -18.66 -37.75 -8.97
N ARG A 235 -17.46 -37.65 -9.54
CA ARG A 235 -16.25 -37.26 -8.77
C ARG A 235 -16.34 -35.85 -8.22
N LYS A 236 -16.95 -34.91 -8.97
CA LYS A 236 -17.20 -33.55 -8.47
C LYS A 236 -18.23 -33.53 -7.36
N LEU A 237 -19.29 -34.34 -7.49
CA LEU A 237 -20.35 -34.44 -6.49
C LEU A 237 -19.82 -35.03 -5.18
N LEU A 238 -18.97 -36.06 -5.25
CA LEU A 238 -18.30 -36.63 -4.09
C LEU A 238 -17.43 -35.61 -3.35
N GLY A 239 -16.56 -34.90 -4.09
CA GLY A 239 -15.62 -33.94 -3.54
C GLY A 239 -14.35 -34.59 -2.97
N ALA A 240 -13.25 -33.80 -2.92
CA ALA A 240 -11.94 -34.32 -2.54
C ALA A 240 -11.82 -34.72 -1.06
N GLU A 241 -12.53 -34.04 -0.19
CA GLU A 241 -12.49 -34.30 1.27
C GLU A 241 -13.20 -35.61 1.60
N GLU A 242 -14.39 -35.85 1.02
CA GLU A 242 -15.12 -37.13 1.21
C GLU A 242 -14.38 -38.30 0.58
N HIS A 243 -13.77 -38.11 -0.59
CA HIS A 243 -12.90 -39.13 -1.18
C HIS A 243 -11.77 -39.56 -0.22
N LYS A 244 -11.07 -38.61 0.40
CA LYS A 244 -10.01 -38.90 1.37
C LYS A 244 -10.55 -39.57 2.63
N ARG A 245 -11.71 -39.12 3.13
CA ARG A 245 -12.34 -39.67 4.32
C ARG A 245 -12.72 -41.14 4.09
N ILE A 246 -13.37 -41.45 2.97
CA ILE A 246 -13.77 -42.81 2.62
C ILE A 246 -12.54 -43.72 2.40
N TRP A 247 -11.52 -43.21 1.70
CA TRP A 247 -10.27 -43.93 1.49
C TRP A 247 -9.61 -44.36 2.82
N ALA A 248 -9.59 -43.47 3.80
CA ALA A 248 -9.00 -43.73 5.12
C ALA A 248 -9.77 -44.79 5.94
N LEU A 249 -11.04 -45.06 5.63
CA LEU A 249 -11.81 -46.10 6.30
C LEU A 249 -11.32 -47.53 5.98
N GLY A 250 -10.62 -47.69 4.88
CA GLY A 250 -10.08 -49.00 4.45
C GLY A 250 -8.65 -49.29 4.90
N GLU A 251 -8.02 -48.40 5.72
CA GLU A 251 -6.70 -48.67 6.30
C GLU A 251 -6.81 -49.77 7.40
N PRO A 252 -5.99 -50.82 7.34
CA PRO A 252 -5.97 -51.82 8.42
C PRO A 252 -5.47 -51.16 9.72
N LYS A 253 -6.24 -51.32 10.80
CA LYS A 253 -5.89 -50.89 12.15
C LYS A 253 -4.74 -51.72 12.73
#